data_d90d48c601a7e376aa103487c07d0065
#
_entry.id   d90d48c601a7e376aa103487c07d0065
#
_cell.length_a   1.000
_cell.length_b   1.000
_cell.length_c   1.000
_cell.angle_alpha   90.00
_cell.angle_beta   90.00
_cell.angle_gamma   90.00
#
_symmetry.space_group_name_H-M   'P 1'
#
loop_
_entity.id
_entity.type
_entity.pdbx_description
1 polymer ?
#
loop_
_entity_poly.entity_id
_entity_poly.type
_entity_poly.pdbx_seq_one_letter_code
_entity_poly.pdbx_strand_id
1 'polypeptide(L)'
;NGQHTTQGGTHQSAFKEHIARTIKEYFNKNMDYADIRNGLVAAIAVNVEEPLFESQTKIKLGSTNMAPGAPTVNKFVGDFVKTEVDNYLHKHTDVADVMLQKIQESEKERKAIAGVTKLARERAKKANLHNRKLRDCRFHLNDAKGDKKEESCIFITEGDSASGSITKSRDV
;
A
#
# COMPACT_ATOMS: atom_id res chain seq x y z
N ASN A 1 -1.52 -14.11 -27.53
CA ASN A 1 -1.52 -13.98 -28.99
C ASN A 1 -0.16 -13.48 -29.54
N GLY A 2 0.95 -13.70 -28.84
CA GLY A 2 2.28 -13.26 -29.26
C GLY A 2 2.57 -11.75 -29.15
N GLN A 3 1.58 -10.94 -28.77
CA GLN A 3 1.75 -9.51 -28.54
C GLN A 3 2.32 -9.25 -27.14
N HIS A 4 3.46 -8.56 -27.07
CA HIS A 4 4.06 -8.17 -25.77
C HIS A 4 3.36 -6.95 -25.18
N THR A 5 2.70 -7.13 -24.06
CA THR A 5 1.95 -6.07 -23.35
C THR A 5 2.78 -5.52 -22.20
N THR A 6 3.64 -4.54 -22.48
CA THR A 6 4.57 -3.95 -21.49
C THR A 6 3.88 -3.28 -20.31
N GLN A 7 2.66 -2.79 -20.50
CA GLN A 7 1.82 -2.20 -19.43
C GLN A 7 0.82 -3.20 -18.83
N GLY A 8 0.97 -4.49 -19.16
CA GLY A 8 0.11 -5.53 -18.62
C GLY A 8 -1.30 -5.53 -19.20
N GLY A 9 -2.31 -5.55 -18.34
CA GLY A 9 -3.72 -5.56 -18.71
C GLY A 9 -4.54 -6.52 -17.84
N THR A 10 -5.74 -6.87 -18.32
CA THR A 10 -6.72 -7.69 -17.59
C THR A 10 -6.16 -9.05 -17.14
N HIS A 11 -5.38 -9.72 -18.00
CA HIS A 11 -4.74 -11.01 -17.69
C HIS A 11 -3.70 -10.89 -16.56
N GLN A 12 -2.88 -9.83 -16.55
CA GLN A 12 -1.88 -9.61 -15.52
C GLN A 12 -2.54 -9.27 -14.18
N SER A 13 -3.60 -8.45 -14.21
CA SER A 13 -4.37 -8.10 -13.01
C SER A 13 -5.04 -9.33 -12.40
N ALA A 14 -5.67 -10.15 -13.25
CA ALA A 14 -6.27 -11.42 -12.84
C ALA A 14 -5.23 -12.35 -12.19
N PHE A 15 -4.08 -12.53 -12.81
CA PHE A 15 -3.02 -13.37 -12.25
C PHE A 15 -2.54 -12.88 -10.89
N LYS A 16 -2.24 -11.56 -10.77
CA LYS A 16 -1.78 -10.97 -9.50
C LYS A 16 -2.78 -11.13 -8.36
N GLU A 17 -4.05 -11.07 -8.67
CA GLU A 17 -5.12 -11.27 -7.70
C GLU A 17 -5.24 -12.73 -7.29
N HIS A 18 -5.39 -13.61 -8.28
CA HIS A 18 -5.69 -15.01 -8.02
C HIS A 18 -4.51 -15.79 -7.43
N ILE A 19 -3.25 -15.50 -7.82
CA ILE A 19 -2.09 -16.14 -7.19
C ILE A 19 -2.01 -15.82 -5.70
N ALA A 20 -2.23 -14.55 -5.34
CA ALA A 20 -2.19 -14.15 -3.94
C ALA A 20 -3.36 -14.74 -3.14
N ARG A 21 -4.55 -14.81 -3.74
CA ARG A 21 -5.73 -15.42 -3.13
C ARG A 21 -5.52 -16.92 -2.89
N THR A 22 -5.07 -17.65 -3.90
CA THR A 22 -4.83 -19.11 -3.82
C THR A 22 -3.80 -19.46 -2.75
N ILE A 23 -2.67 -18.74 -2.70
CA ILE A 23 -1.64 -18.95 -1.69
C ILE A 23 -2.19 -18.66 -0.28
N LYS A 24 -2.96 -17.59 -0.12
CA LYS A 24 -3.61 -17.25 1.15
C LYS A 24 -4.60 -18.32 1.59
N GLU A 25 -5.42 -18.83 0.67
CA GLU A 25 -6.37 -19.91 0.90
C GLU A 25 -5.66 -21.22 1.29
N TYR A 26 -4.59 -21.57 0.58
CA TYR A 26 -3.80 -22.78 0.86
C TYR A 26 -3.25 -22.80 2.28
N PHE A 27 -2.64 -21.70 2.74
CA PHE A 27 -2.09 -21.62 4.10
C PHE A 27 -3.16 -21.35 5.16
N ASN A 28 -4.37 -20.98 4.78
CA ASN A 28 -5.45 -20.59 5.68
C ASN A 28 -5.00 -19.60 6.79
N LYS A 29 -4.16 -18.62 6.39
CA LYS A 29 -3.62 -17.59 7.28
C LYS A 29 -3.99 -16.20 6.80
N ASN A 30 -4.17 -15.27 7.73
CA ASN A 30 -4.41 -13.88 7.36
C ASN A 30 -3.09 -13.21 6.96
N MET A 31 -2.82 -13.18 5.65
CA MET A 31 -1.65 -12.58 5.02
C MET A 31 -2.05 -11.40 4.14
N ASP A 32 -1.19 -10.40 4.05
CA ASP A 32 -1.37 -9.31 3.09
C ASP A 32 -0.95 -9.77 1.68
N TYR A 33 -1.75 -9.43 0.69
CA TYR A 33 -1.45 -9.75 -0.71
C TYR A 33 -0.15 -9.10 -1.21
N ALA A 34 0.25 -7.98 -0.62
CA ALA A 34 1.52 -7.35 -0.94
C ALA A 34 2.70 -8.23 -0.51
N ASP A 35 2.64 -8.82 0.68
CA ASP A 35 3.69 -9.70 1.21
C ASP A 35 3.78 -11.01 0.41
N ILE A 36 2.63 -11.57 0.00
CA ILE A 36 2.59 -12.77 -0.86
C ILE A 36 3.23 -12.51 -2.22
N ARG A 37 3.01 -11.32 -2.80
CA ARG A 37 3.56 -10.96 -4.11
C ARG A 37 4.99 -10.43 -4.06
N ASN A 38 5.53 -10.20 -2.87
CA ASN A 38 6.91 -9.73 -2.74
C ASN A 38 7.90 -10.79 -3.23
N GLY A 39 8.74 -10.41 -4.19
CA GLY A 39 9.69 -11.32 -4.84
C GLY A 39 9.09 -12.24 -5.91
N LEU A 40 7.79 -12.12 -6.24
CA LEU A 40 7.18 -12.88 -7.32
C LEU A 40 7.72 -12.44 -8.68
N VAL A 41 8.31 -13.36 -9.42
CA VAL A 41 8.69 -13.19 -10.83
C VAL A 41 7.87 -14.18 -11.65
N ALA A 42 7.11 -13.70 -12.63
CA ALA A 42 6.25 -14.54 -13.46
C ALA A 42 6.16 -14.03 -14.89
N ALA A 43 5.97 -14.95 -15.82
CA ALA A 43 5.61 -14.68 -17.20
C ALA A 43 4.21 -15.24 -17.48
N ILE A 44 3.36 -14.44 -18.12
CA ILE A 44 1.98 -14.80 -18.40
C ILE A 44 1.77 -14.70 -19.91
N ALA A 45 1.35 -15.80 -20.52
CA ALA A 45 0.93 -15.83 -21.91
C ALA A 45 -0.49 -16.36 -22.00
N VAL A 46 -1.38 -15.60 -22.64
CA VAL A 46 -2.77 -15.99 -22.89
C VAL A 46 -3.13 -15.76 -24.35
N ASN A 47 -3.97 -16.63 -24.89
CA ASN A 47 -4.57 -16.44 -26.20
C ASN A 47 -6.03 -16.01 -26.00
N VAL A 48 -6.36 -14.83 -26.52
CA VAL A 48 -7.69 -14.23 -26.46
C VAL A 48 -8.20 -14.11 -27.89
N GLU A 49 -9.43 -14.51 -28.13
CA GLU A 49 -10.09 -14.31 -29.41
C GLU A 49 -10.51 -12.84 -29.53
N GLU A 50 -10.22 -12.23 -30.67
CA GLU A 50 -10.48 -10.80 -30.92
C GLU A 50 -9.98 -9.88 -29.79
N PRO A 51 -8.65 -9.84 -29.50
CA PRO A 51 -8.14 -9.09 -28.38
C PRO A 51 -8.34 -7.59 -28.54
N LEU A 52 -8.93 -6.97 -27.53
CA LEU A 52 -9.06 -5.53 -27.42
C LEU A 52 -7.90 -4.97 -26.61
N PHE A 53 -7.34 -3.86 -27.07
CA PHE A 53 -6.26 -3.15 -26.38
C PHE A 53 -6.71 -1.73 -26.01
N GLU A 54 -6.20 -1.18 -24.93
CA GLU A 54 -6.53 0.18 -24.49
C GLU A 54 -5.98 1.26 -25.41
N SER A 55 -4.98 0.94 -26.25
CA SER A 55 -4.37 1.88 -27.18
C SER A 55 -3.94 1.21 -28.49
N GLN A 56 -3.74 2.03 -29.52
CA GLN A 56 -3.23 1.59 -30.82
C GLN A 56 -1.85 0.91 -30.72
N THR A 57 -1.06 1.25 -29.73
CA THR A 57 0.26 0.65 -29.48
C THR A 57 0.22 -0.78 -28.96
N LYS A 58 -0.97 -1.27 -28.60
CA LYS A 58 -1.22 -2.64 -28.11
C LYS A 58 -0.36 -3.07 -26.92
N ILE A 59 0.04 -2.11 -26.09
CA ILE A 59 0.91 -2.35 -24.93
C ILE A 59 0.15 -2.77 -23.67
N LYS A 60 -1.18 -2.67 -23.67
CA LYS A 60 -2.05 -3.05 -22.55
C LYS A 60 -3.30 -3.76 -23.04
N LEU A 61 -3.54 -4.99 -22.55
CA LEU A 61 -4.73 -5.76 -22.87
C LEU A 61 -5.94 -5.23 -22.11
N GLY A 62 -7.00 -4.85 -22.85
CA GLY A 62 -8.26 -4.36 -22.31
C GLY A 62 -9.42 -5.38 -22.37
N SER A 63 -9.24 -6.50 -23.05
CA SER A 63 -10.31 -7.52 -23.20
C SER A 63 -10.89 -7.94 -21.85
N THR A 64 -12.20 -7.93 -21.73
CA THR A 64 -12.90 -8.42 -20.54
C THR A 64 -13.14 -9.93 -20.61
N ASN A 65 -13.48 -10.45 -21.81
CA ASN A 65 -13.79 -11.85 -22.04
C ASN A 65 -12.70 -12.52 -22.89
N MET A 66 -12.61 -13.84 -22.80
CA MET A 66 -11.66 -14.64 -23.60
C MET A 66 -12.09 -14.74 -25.06
N ALA A 67 -13.40 -14.78 -25.31
CA ALA A 67 -14.06 -14.80 -26.61
C ALA A 67 -15.50 -14.29 -26.46
N PRO A 68 -16.22 -13.99 -27.57
CA PRO A 68 -17.64 -13.70 -27.52
C PRO A 68 -18.43 -14.86 -26.87
N GLY A 69 -19.16 -14.57 -25.78
CA GLY A 69 -19.88 -15.58 -25.01
C GLY A 69 -19.06 -16.49 -24.11
N ALA A 70 -17.73 -16.36 -24.10
CA ALA A 70 -16.83 -17.12 -23.24
C ALA A 70 -16.66 -16.48 -21.85
N PRO A 71 -16.07 -17.19 -20.89
CA PRO A 71 -15.77 -16.65 -19.58
C PRO A 71 -14.89 -15.40 -19.63
N THR A 72 -14.96 -14.58 -18.58
CA THR A 72 -14.08 -13.43 -18.46
C THR A 72 -12.61 -13.87 -18.33
N VAL A 73 -11.69 -13.02 -18.79
CA VAL A 73 -10.24 -13.22 -18.64
C VAL A 73 -9.89 -13.43 -17.15
N ASN A 74 -10.55 -12.68 -16.25
CA ASN A 74 -10.35 -12.83 -14.81
C ASN A 74 -10.73 -14.23 -14.33
N LYS A 75 -11.89 -14.74 -14.72
CA LYS A 75 -12.34 -16.09 -14.34
C LYS A 75 -11.45 -17.17 -14.95
N PHE A 76 -11.16 -17.10 -16.23
CA PHE A 76 -10.33 -18.08 -16.92
C PHE A 76 -8.93 -18.22 -16.30
N VAL A 77 -8.24 -17.09 -16.14
CA VAL A 77 -6.92 -17.06 -15.49
C VAL A 77 -7.01 -17.49 -14.03
N GLY A 78 -8.06 -17.06 -13.32
CA GLY A 78 -8.29 -17.39 -11.93
C GLY A 78 -8.49 -18.88 -11.68
N ASP A 79 -9.35 -19.52 -12.45
CA ASP A 79 -9.63 -20.96 -12.34
C ASP A 79 -8.37 -21.78 -12.62
N PHE A 80 -7.61 -21.41 -13.65
CA PHE A 80 -6.34 -22.05 -13.98
C PHE A 80 -5.32 -21.90 -12.85
N VAL A 81 -5.07 -20.67 -12.40
CA VAL A 81 -4.10 -20.38 -11.33
C VAL A 81 -4.48 -21.11 -10.04
N LYS A 82 -5.76 -21.08 -9.67
CA LYS A 82 -6.26 -21.76 -8.47
C LYS A 82 -5.97 -23.26 -8.54
N THR A 83 -6.33 -23.90 -9.64
CA THR A 83 -6.16 -25.35 -9.80
C THR A 83 -4.68 -25.75 -9.81
N GLU A 84 -3.88 -25.09 -10.64
CA GLU A 84 -2.49 -25.49 -10.84
C GLU A 84 -1.60 -25.17 -9.65
N VAL A 85 -1.76 -23.97 -9.06
CA VAL A 85 -0.95 -23.57 -7.91
C VAL A 85 -1.31 -24.38 -6.66
N ASP A 86 -2.61 -24.61 -6.42
CA ASP A 86 -3.05 -25.43 -5.29
C ASP A 86 -2.52 -26.88 -5.41
N ASN A 87 -2.67 -27.48 -6.57
CA ASN A 87 -2.11 -28.81 -6.85
C ASN A 87 -0.59 -28.86 -6.71
N TYR A 88 0.11 -27.81 -7.16
CA TYR A 88 1.56 -27.74 -7.06
C TYR A 88 2.02 -27.66 -5.61
N LEU A 89 1.40 -26.81 -4.80
CA LEU A 89 1.76 -26.65 -3.38
C LEU A 89 1.47 -27.91 -2.57
N HIS A 90 0.39 -28.64 -2.88
CA HIS A 90 0.11 -29.93 -2.22
C HIS A 90 1.11 -31.04 -2.60
N LYS A 91 1.68 -30.99 -3.82
CA LYS A 91 2.71 -31.94 -4.26
C LYS A 91 4.11 -31.58 -3.74
N HIS A 92 4.37 -30.32 -3.49
CA HIS A 92 5.68 -29.78 -3.14
C HIS A 92 5.61 -28.98 -1.80
N THR A 93 5.39 -29.71 -0.72
CA THR A 93 5.25 -29.11 0.61
C THR A 93 6.52 -28.44 1.11
N ASP A 94 7.68 -28.90 0.71
CA ASP A 94 8.98 -28.28 0.94
C ASP A 94 9.04 -26.86 0.35
N VAL A 95 8.58 -26.69 -0.87
CA VAL A 95 8.48 -25.37 -1.53
C VAL A 95 7.47 -24.48 -0.82
N ALA A 96 6.33 -25.05 -0.41
CA ALA A 96 5.31 -24.33 0.34
C ALA A 96 5.85 -23.78 1.67
N ASP A 97 6.65 -24.56 2.40
CA ASP A 97 7.27 -24.13 3.66
C ASP A 97 8.25 -22.98 3.47
N VAL A 98 9.11 -23.06 2.46
CA VAL A 98 10.05 -21.96 2.11
C VAL A 98 9.28 -20.70 1.69
N MET A 99 8.22 -20.86 0.90
CA MET A 99 7.35 -19.75 0.50
C MET A 99 6.70 -19.09 1.73
N LEU A 100 6.20 -19.87 2.68
CA LEU A 100 5.62 -19.35 3.90
C LEU A 100 6.62 -18.53 4.72
N GLN A 101 7.85 -19.04 4.89
CA GLN A 101 8.91 -18.31 5.58
C GLN A 101 9.19 -16.96 4.89
N LYS A 102 9.30 -16.94 3.57
CA LYS A 102 9.54 -15.72 2.80
C LYS A 102 8.42 -14.70 2.94
N ILE A 103 7.17 -15.13 2.94
CA ILE A 103 6.01 -14.24 3.16
C ILE A 103 6.06 -13.65 4.58
N GLN A 104 6.39 -14.45 5.59
CA GLN A 104 6.52 -13.98 6.98
C GLN A 104 7.67 -12.98 7.16
N GLU A 105 8.79 -13.19 6.49
CA GLU A 105 9.91 -12.23 6.47
C GLU A 105 9.48 -10.91 5.84
N SER A 106 8.81 -10.94 4.69
CA SER A 106 8.27 -9.75 4.03
C SER A 106 7.30 -8.98 4.93
N GLU A 107 6.42 -9.68 5.64
CA GLU A 107 5.51 -9.06 6.61
C GLU A 107 6.27 -8.36 7.74
N LYS A 108 7.31 -8.99 8.30
CA LYS A 108 8.15 -8.39 9.35
C LYS A 108 8.87 -7.14 8.85
N GLU A 109 9.47 -7.21 7.67
CA GLU A 109 10.15 -6.07 7.04
C GLU A 109 9.19 -4.91 6.81
N ARG A 110 8.02 -5.16 6.23
CA ARG A 110 6.99 -4.15 5.98
C ARG A 110 6.54 -3.47 7.27
N LYS A 111 6.29 -4.25 8.33
CA LYS A 111 5.91 -3.72 9.65
C LYS A 111 7.02 -2.88 10.27
N ALA A 112 8.27 -3.31 10.16
CA ALA A 112 9.42 -2.57 10.65
C ALA A 112 9.58 -1.22 9.93
N ILE A 113 9.50 -1.21 8.60
CA ILE A 113 9.57 0.01 7.78
C ILE A 113 8.41 0.96 8.13
N ALA A 114 7.18 0.45 8.28
CA ALA A 114 6.04 1.26 8.68
C ALA A 114 6.24 1.89 10.07
N GLY A 115 6.81 1.16 11.02
CA GLY A 115 7.15 1.66 12.35
C GLY A 115 8.17 2.80 12.29
N VAL A 116 9.27 2.63 11.54
CA VAL A 116 10.30 3.67 11.35
C VAL A 116 9.70 4.91 10.68
N THR A 117 8.88 4.72 9.65
CA THR A 117 8.23 5.84 8.93
C THR A 117 7.29 6.62 9.84
N LYS A 118 6.53 5.92 10.71
CA LYS A 118 5.65 6.57 11.70
C LYS A 118 6.46 7.42 12.69
N LEU A 119 7.53 6.85 13.27
CA LEU A 119 8.41 7.56 14.19
C LEU A 119 9.09 8.78 13.54
N ALA A 120 9.52 8.65 12.28
CA ALA A 120 10.11 9.76 11.54
C ALA A 120 9.09 10.90 11.32
N ARG A 121 7.85 10.56 10.96
CA ARG A 121 6.75 11.55 10.79
C ARG A 121 6.42 12.26 12.12
N GLU A 122 6.38 11.53 13.23
CA GLU A 122 6.13 12.12 14.55
C GLU A 122 7.28 13.05 14.97
N ARG A 123 8.53 12.67 14.73
CA ARG A 123 9.70 13.54 14.96
C ARG A 123 9.68 14.78 14.09
N ALA A 124 9.33 14.64 12.80
CA ALA A 124 9.22 15.77 11.88
C ALA A 124 8.11 16.75 12.31
N LYS A 125 6.95 16.25 12.78
CA LYS A 125 5.90 17.09 13.35
C LYS A 125 6.39 17.86 14.59
N LYS A 126 7.09 17.18 15.52
CA LYS A 126 7.66 17.83 16.69
C LYS A 126 8.74 18.85 16.34
N ALA A 127 9.57 18.58 15.34
CA ALA A 127 10.61 19.52 14.90
C ALA A 127 10.00 20.78 14.23
N ASN A 128 8.90 20.65 13.49
CA ASN A 128 8.21 21.78 12.89
C ASN A 128 7.51 22.70 13.93
N LEU A 129 7.16 22.16 15.10
CA LEU A 129 6.64 22.95 16.23
C LEU A 129 7.75 23.74 16.96
N HIS A 130 9.02 23.44 16.70
CA HIS A 130 10.18 24.11 17.31
C HIS A 130 10.75 25.25 16.46
N ASN A 131 9.89 25.98 15.76
CA ASN A 131 10.33 27.22 15.13
C ASN A 131 10.68 28.23 16.27
N ARG A 132 11.94 28.70 16.32
CA ARG A 132 12.41 29.66 17.32
C ARG A 132 11.54 30.92 17.45
N LYS A 133 10.83 31.27 16.40
CA LYS A 133 9.94 32.44 16.33
C LYS A 133 8.51 32.14 16.77
N LEU A 134 8.10 30.86 16.83
CA LEU A 134 6.79 30.45 17.31
C LEU A 134 6.93 29.93 18.74
N ARG A 135 6.29 30.62 19.69
CA ARG A 135 6.18 30.20 21.07
C ARG A 135 4.78 29.65 21.29
N ASP A 136 4.69 28.37 21.59
CA ASP A 136 3.43 27.68 21.80
C ASP A 136 2.78 28.01 23.14
N CYS A 137 1.45 27.85 23.26
CA CYS A 137 0.70 28.00 24.49
C CYS A 137 0.48 26.64 25.15
N ARG A 138 0.11 26.68 26.45
CA ARG A 138 -0.17 25.46 27.23
C ARG A 138 -1.52 24.84 26.86
N PHE A 139 -2.51 25.66 26.56
CA PHE A 139 -3.88 25.24 26.23
C PHE A 139 -4.21 25.64 24.80
N HIS A 140 -4.47 24.66 23.95
CA HIS A 140 -4.84 24.89 22.56
C HIS A 140 -6.35 24.83 22.37
N LEU A 141 -6.87 25.57 21.42
CA LEU A 141 -8.30 25.57 21.07
C LEU A 141 -8.84 24.16 20.77
N ASN A 142 -7.99 23.28 20.21
CA ASN A 142 -8.34 21.90 19.88
C ASN A 142 -8.13 20.91 21.03
N ASP A 143 -7.71 21.35 22.21
CA ASP A 143 -7.57 20.47 23.36
C ASP A 143 -8.95 20.02 23.85
N ALA A 144 -9.15 18.71 23.95
CA ALA A 144 -10.42 18.12 24.35
C ALA A 144 -10.80 18.38 25.83
N LYS A 145 -9.85 18.86 26.64
CA LYS A 145 -9.99 19.05 28.10
C LYS A 145 -9.53 20.44 28.52
N GLY A 146 -10.43 21.22 29.02
CA GLY A 146 -10.14 22.47 29.72
C GLY A 146 -11.06 23.64 29.33
N ASP A 147 -11.62 24.30 30.31
CA ASP A 147 -12.47 25.48 30.10
C ASP A 147 -11.67 26.68 29.57
N LYS A 148 -10.33 26.67 29.74
CA LYS A 148 -9.41 27.74 29.33
C LYS A 148 -9.04 27.75 27.83
N LYS A 149 -9.50 26.79 27.03
CA LYS A 149 -9.17 26.72 25.61
C LYS A 149 -9.68 27.92 24.80
N GLU A 150 -10.78 28.54 25.24
CA GLU A 150 -11.38 29.72 24.61
C GLU A 150 -10.71 31.03 25.01
N GLU A 151 -9.87 31.00 26.05
CA GLU A 151 -9.12 32.15 26.53
C GLU A 151 -7.76 32.31 25.86
N SER A 152 -7.37 31.35 24.98
CA SER A 152 -6.09 31.41 24.30
C SER A 152 -6.04 32.53 23.26
N CYS A 153 -5.00 33.36 23.33
CA CYS A 153 -4.79 34.47 22.42
C CYS A 153 -3.50 34.29 21.60
N ILE A 154 -3.52 34.71 20.36
CA ILE A 154 -2.33 34.80 19.55
C ILE A 154 -1.72 36.21 19.58
N PHE A 155 -0.43 36.29 19.87
CA PHE A 155 0.34 37.53 19.83
C PHE A 155 1.21 37.56 18.59
N ILE A 156 0.99 38.54 17.73
CA ILE A 156 1.80 38.76 16.53
C ILE A 156 2.65 40.00 16.77
N THR A 157 3.99 39.85 16.70
CA THR A 157 4.93 40.93 16.97
C THR A 157 5.88 41.12 15.81
N GLU A 158 6.24 42.38 15.56
CA GLU A 158 7.30 42.74 14.62
C GLU A 158 8.60 43.02 15.42
N GLY A 159 9.66 42.26 15.06
CA GLY A 159 10.98 42.41 15.65
C GLY A 159 11.21 41.66 16.98
N ASP A 160 12.49 41.40 17.24
CA ASP A 160 12.92 40.57 18.40
C ASP A 160 12.73 41.24 19.75
N SER A 161 12.78 42.59 19.80
CA SER A 161 12.62 43.35 21.03
C SER A 161 11.17 43.25 21.58
N ALA A 162 10.17 43.45 20.72
CA ALA A 162 8.77 43.35 21.09
C ALA A 162 8.40 41.91 21.46
N SER A 163 8.89 40.93 20.67
CA SER A 163 8.72 39.50 20.93
C SER A 163 9.32 39.10 22.29
N GLY A 164 10.49 39.61 22.62
CA GLY A 164 11.16 39.36 23.92
C GLY A 164 10.38 39.85 25.12
N SER A 165 9.79 41.03 25.04
CA SER A 165 8.95 41.61 26.12
C SER A 165 7.67 40.79 26.34
N ILE A 166 6.96 40.44 25.27
CA ILE A 166 5.74 39.62 25.38
C ILE A 166 6.07 38.23 25.89
N THR A 167 7.18 37.63 25.47
CA THR A 167 7.58 36.28 25.93
C THR A 167 7.84 36.25 27.44
N LYS A 168 8.31 37.34 28.03
CA LYS A 168 8.57 37.45 29.48
C LYS A 168 7.31 37.69 30.29
N SER A 169 6.32 38.37 29.72
CA SER A 169 5.09 38.77 30.43
C SER A 169 3.89 37.84 30.19
N ARG A 170 3.99 36.89 29.29
CA ARG A 170 2.91 35.95 29.04
C ARG A 170 2.73 34.97 30.19
N ASP A 171 1.49 34.69 30.57
CA ASP A 171 1.12 33.56 31.41
C ASP A 171 1.11 32.28 30.56
N VAL A 172 1.77 31.20 30.97
CA VAL A 172 1.96 29.96 30.24
C VAL A 172 1.24 28.81 30.90
#